data_338ca91414b5c9163ce122f12f4bbe63
#
_entry.id   338ca91414b5c9163ce122f12f4bbe63
#
_cell.length_a   1.000
_cell.length_b   1.000
_cell.length_c   1.000
_cell.angle_alpha   90.00
_cell.angle_beta   90.00
_cell.angle_gamma   90.00
#
_symmetry.space_group_name_H-M   'P 1'
#
loop_
_entity.id
_entity.type
_entity.pdbx_description
1 polymer ?
#
loop_
_entity_poly.entity_id
_entity_poly.type
_entity_poly.pdbx_seq_one_letter_code
_entity_poly.pdbx_strand_id
1 'polypeptide(L)'
;HYYQYQVLIKPSPPDLQDLYLGSLEAIGIDMDTHDIRFVEDDWESPTLGAWGLGWEVWCDGMEVSQFTYFQQVGGHDCAPVSGELTYGLERLAMYVLGIDHVMDMPFNDPAAPRPLSYGDVFRQTEQEYSRWNFDVADTDMLLRHFEDAEAECERILAEPAEDRKSGQRIVMAHPAYDQCIKASHLFNLLDARGVISVTERQAYIGRVRALARKCADAFVQTPAGGAGSGSAQATSRRLSRISGRLAGRLTGPSSRASG
;
A
#
# COMPACT_ATOMS: atom_id res chain seq x y z
N HIS A 1 -6.35 13.15 -4.34
CA HIS A 1 -6.95 12.16 -3.43
C HIS A 1 -7.07 10.82 -4.14
N TYR A 2 -6.74 9.73 -3.46
CA TYR A 2 -6.69 8.41 -4.08
C TYR A 2 -7.07 7.33 -3.05
N TYR A 3 -8.13 6.60 -3.31
CA TYR A 3 -8.54 5.47 -2.48
C TYR A 3 -7.95 4.17 -3.04
N GLN A 4 -7.22 3.47 -2.21
CA GLN A 4 -6.67 2.15 -2.54
C GLN A 4 -7.24 1.08 -1.63
N TYR A 5 -7.50 -0.09 -2.20
CA TYR A 5 -7.67 -1.31 -1.44
C TYR A 5 -6.49 -2.24 -1.76
N GLN A 6 -5.72 -2.60 -0.75
CA GLN A 6 -4.55 -3.44 -0.90
C GLN A 6 -4.77 -4.81 -0.28
N VAL A 7 -4.39 -5.84 -1.01
CA VAL A 7 -4.37 -7.24 -0.55
C VAL A 7 -2.94 -7.74 -0.66
N LEU A 8 -2.39 -8.22 0.46
CA LEU A 8 -1.08 -8.86 0.50
C LEU A 8 -1.23 -10.30 0.99
N ILE A 9 -0.85 -11.27 0.16
CA ILE A 9 -0.92 -12.70 0.49
C ILE A 9 0.49 -13.28 0.51
N LYS A 10 0.88 -13.86 1.63
CA LYS A 10 2.20 -14.46 1.82
C LYS A 10 2.09 -15.85 2.46
N PRO A 11 2.61 -16.92 1.85
CA PRO A 11 3.17 -16.97 0.50
C PRO A 11 2.13 -16.66 -0.57
N SER A 12 2.58 -16.20 -1.74
CA SER A 12 1.69 -16.02 -2.88
C SER A 12 1.08 -17.36 -3.30
N PRO A 13 -0.25 -17.48 -3.43
CA PRO A 13 -0.88 -18.68 -3.96
C PRO A 13 -0.63 -18.80 -5.48
N PRO A 14 -0.60 -20.02 -6.03
CA PRO A 14 -0.34 -20.22 -7.47
C PRO A 14 -1.47 -19.72 -8.37
N ASP A 15 -2.69 -19.59 -7.84
CA ASP A 15 -3.91 -19.14 -8.51
C ASP A 15 -4.26 -17.66 -8.20
N LEU A 16 -3.27 -16.86 -7.80
CA LEU A 16 -3.50 -15.46 -7.41
C LEU A 16 -4.16 -14.63 -8.53
N GLN A 17 -3.81 -14.90 -9.79
CA GLN A 17 -4.42 -14.23 -10.94
C GLN A 17 -5.90 -14.56 -11.08
N ASP A 18 -6.29 -15.83 -10.91
CA ASP A 18 -7.68 -16.28 -10.96
C ASP A 18 -8.49 -15.68 -9.80
N LEU A 19 -7.90 -15.61 -8.60
CA LEU A 19 -8.50 -14.96 -7.45
C LEU A 19 -8.73 -13.46 -7.69
N TYR A 20 -7.78 -12.79 -8.33
CA TYR A 20 -7.92 -11.39 -8.71
C TYR A 20 -9.04 -11.19 -9.72
N LEU A 21 -9.08 -11.95 -10.82
CA LEU A 21 -10.14 -11.85 -11.84
C LEU A 21 -11.51 -12.14 -11.23
N GLY A 22 -11.64 -13.18 -10.41
CA GLY A 22 -12.88 -13.48 -9.69
C GLY A 22 -13.32 -12.36 -8.74
N SER A 23 -12.37 -11.56 -8.22
CA SER A 23 -12.70 -10.38 -7.40
C SER A 23 -13.30 -9.25 -8.22
N LEU A 24 -12.84 -9.05 -9.47
CA LEU A 24 -13.43 -8.07 -10.39
C LEU A 24 -14.85 -8.47 -10.79
N GLU A 25 -15.09 -9.75 -11.10
CA GLU A 25 -16.43 -10.27 -11.37
C GLU A 25 -17.37 -10.07 -10.17
N ALA A 26 -16.87 -10.32 -8.95
CA ALA A 26 -17.66 -10.19 -7.73
C ALA A 26 -18.12 -8.74 -7.45
N ILE A 27 -17.40 -7.74 -7.93
CA ILE A 27 -17.80 -6.32 -7.82
C ILE A 27 -18.61 -5.83 -9.01
N GLY A 28 -18.88 -6.70 -10.00
CA GLY A 28 -19.77 -6.40 -11.13
C GLY A 28 -19.06 -6.01 -12.44
N ILE A 29 -17.75 -6.24 -12.56
CA ILE A 29 -17.03 -6.09 -13.83
C ILE A 29 -17.16 -7.40 -14.60
N ASP A 30 -17.92 -7.37 -15.68
CA ASP A 30 -18.20 -8.53 -16.53
C ASP A 30 -17.02 -8.78 -17.50
N MET A 31 -16.33 -9.90 -17.32
CA MET A 31 -15.17 -10.29 -18.14
C MET A 31 -15.51 -10.56 -19.61
N ASP A 32 -16.79 -10.82 -19.94
CA ASP A 32 -17.24 -11.03 -21.31
C ASP A 32 -17.48 -9.72 -22.08
N THR A 33 -17.67 -8.62 -21.36
CA THR A 33 -17.97 -7.29 -21.92
C THR A 33 -16.83 -6.28 -21.80
N HIS A 34 -15.88 -6.52 -20.91
CA HIS A 34 -14.71 -5.66 -20.70
C HIS A 34 -13.41 -6.32 -21.16
N ASP A 35 -12.54 -5.53 -21.79
CA ASP A 35 -11.19 -5.98 -22.21
C ASP A 35 -10.22 -5.83 -21.03
N ILE A 36 -9.92 -6.94 -20.34
CA ILE A 36 -8.96 -6.99 -19.24
C ILE A 36 -7.60 -7.43 -19.76
N ARG A 37 -6.58 -6.58 -19.53
CA ARG A 37 -5.21 -6.85 -19.96
C ARG A 37 -4.24 -6.70 -18.80
N PHE A 38 -3.30 -7.65 -18.72
CA PHE A 38 -2.12 -7.56 -17.86
C PHE A 38 -0.96 -7.02 -18.71
N VAL A 39 -0.55 -5.80 -18.42
CA VAL A 39 0.56 -5.12 -19.09
C VAL A 39 1.77 -5.19 -18.16
N GLU A 40 2.86 -5.80 -18.63
CA GLU A 40 4.07 -5.96 -17.82
C GLU A 40 4.60 -4.60 -17.38
N ASP A 41 4.72 -4.41 -16.08
CA ASP A 41 5.26 -3.23 -15.42
C ASP A 41 5.83 -3.61 -14.05
N ASP A 42 7.15 -3.78 -14.00
CA ASP A 42 7.85 -4.09 -12.76
C ASP A 42 7.74 -2.91 -11.80
N TRP A 43 7.08 -3.18 -10.68
CA TRP A 43 6.92 -2.16 -9.65
C TRP A 43 8.22 -1.97 -8.85
N GLU A 44 8.63 -0.73 -8.68
CA GLU A 44 9.76 -0.41 -7.81
C GLU A 44 9.59 0.89 -7.03
N SER A 45 10.17 0.90 -5.84
CA SER A 45 10.35 2.09 -5.02
C SER A 45 11.81 2.24 -4.64
N PRO A 46 12.60 3.00 -5.40
CA PRO A 46 14.04 3.15 -5.17
C PRO A 46 14.37 3.71 -3.79
N THR A 47 13.55 4.61 -3.25
CA THR A 47 13.74 5.20 -1.92
C THR A 47 13.47 4.22 -0.79
N LEU A 48 12.60 3.24 -1.00
CA LEU A 48 12.27 2.23 0.02
C LEU A 48 13.08 0.94 -0.15
N GLY A 49 13.91 0.83 -1.19
CA GLY A 49 14.65 -0.40 -1.50
C GLY A 49 13.71 -1.58 -1.70
N ALA A 50 12.60 -1.34 -2.39
CA ALA A 50 11.57 -2.32 -2.66
C ALA A 50 11.34 -2.45 -4.17
N TRP A 51 11.13 -3.68 -4.64
CA TRP A 51 10.75 -3.96 -6.02
C TRP A 51 10.07 -5.34 -6.15
N GLY A 52 9.35 -5.52 -7.23
CA GLY A 52 8.67 -6.77 -7.55
C GLY A 52 8.36 -6.90 -9.04
N LEU A 53 8.25 -8.14 -9.49
CA LEU A 53 7.71 -8.44 -10.81
C LEU A 53 6.24 -8.05 -10.84
N GLY A 54 5.83 -7.23 -11.79
CA GLY A 54 4.52 -6.61 -11.77
C GLY A 54 3.83 -6.48 -13.11
N TRP A 55 2.55 -6.20 -13.02
CA TRP A 55 1.68 -5.90 -14.14
C TRP A 55 0.69 -4.80 -13.74
N GLU A 56 0.54 -3.82 -14.59
CA GLU A 56 -0.65 -2.98 -14.58
C GLU A 56 -1.83 -3.79 -15.12
N VAL A 57 -2.94 -3.81 -14.42
CA VAL A 57 -4.17 -4.42 -14.94
C VAL A 57 -5.07 -3.35 -15.49
N TRP A 58 -5.30 -3.42 -16.79
CA TRP A 58 -6.09 -2.47 -17.55
C TRP A 58 -7.48 -3.02 -17.86
N CYS A 59 -8.48 -2.18 -17.69
CA CYS A 59 -9.86 -2.42 -18.09
C CYS A 59 -10.19 -1.41 -19.19
N ASP A 60 -10.52 -1.87 -20.39
CA ASP A 60 -10.87 -1.03 -21.54
C ASP A 60 -9.88 0.10 -21.83
N GLY A 61 -8.59 -0.16 -21.60
CA GLY A 61 -7.52 0.81 -21.85
C GLY A 61 -7.22 1.77 -20.69
N MET A 62 -7.81 1.59 -19.51
CA MET A 62 -7.46 2.32 -18.29
C MET A 62 -6.92 1.35 -17.22
N GLU A 63 -5.79 1.67 -16.65
CA GLU A 63 -5.24 0.94 -15.49
C GLU A 63 -6.20 1.04 -14.30
N VAL A 64 -6.62 -0.09 -13.75
CA VAL A 64 -7.52 -0.17 -12.58
C VAL A 64 -6.85 -0.75 -11.35
N SER A 65 -5.79 -1.54 -11.53
CA SER A 65 -5.06 -2.20 -10.44
C SER A 65 -3.59 -2.40 -10.80
N GLN A 66 -2.75 -2.46 -9.77
CA GLN A 66 -1.39 -2.97 -9.86
C GLN A 66 -1.35 -4.38 -9.25
N PHE A 67 -0.71 -5.33 -9.94
CA PHE A 67 -0.53 -6.71 -9.54
C PHE A 67 0.98 -6.98 -9.41
N THR A 68 1.47 -7.35 -8.21
CA THR A 68 2.91 -7.42 -7.95
C THR A 68 3.30 -8.67 -7.17
N TYR A 69 4.38 -9.33 -7.60
CA TYR A 69 5.08 -10.34 -6.81
C TYR A 69 6.33 -9.72 -6.19
N PHE A 70 6.28 -9.35 -4.92
CA PHE A 70 7.39 -8.70 -4.24
C PHE A 70 8.61 -9.60 -4.13
N GLN A 71 9.74 -9.08 -4.66
CA GLN A 71 11.04 -9.75 -4.62
C GLN A 71 11.90 -9.21 -3.48
N GLN A 72 11.83 -7.91 -3.18
CA GLN A 72 12.62 -7.27 -2.16
C GLN A 72 11.83 -6.14 -1.48
N VAL A 73 12.02 -5.96 -0.17
CA VAL A 73 11.47 -4.86 0.62
C VAL A 73 12.50 -4.43 1.67
N GLY A 74 12.79 -3.12 1.72
CA GLY A 74 13.79 -2.57 2.66
C GLY A 74 15.19 -3.16 2.46
N GLY A 75 15.52 -3.60 1.24
CA GLY A 75 16.78 -4.27 0.93
C GLY A 75 16.88 -5.73 1.38
N HIS A 76 15.78 -6.33 1.89
CA HIS A 76 15.67 -7.74 2.23
C HIS A 76 14.92 -8.51 1.17
N ASP A 77 15.44 -9.66 0.77
CA ASP A 77 14.75 -10.56 -0.16
C ASP A 77 13.49 -11.15 0.46
N CYS A 78 12.40 -11.19 -0.29
CA CYS A 78 11.13 -11.75 0.14
C CYS A 78 11.15 -13.28 0.00
N ALA A 79 11.30 -13.98 1.12
CA ALA A 79 11.24 -15.43 1.18
C ALA A 79 10.25 -15.90 2.28
N PRO A 80 9.09 -16.48 1.91
CA PRO A 80 8.57 -16.67 0.56
C PRO A 80 8.14 -15.35 -0.10
N VAL A 81 8.04 -15.35 -1.43
CA VAL A 81 7.49 -14.25 -2.22
C VAL A 81 6.03 -14.03 -1.83
N SER A 82 5.63 -12.76 -1.72
CA SER A 82 4.24 -12.38 -1.52
C SER A 82 3.63 -11.85 -2.81
N GLY A 83 2.35 -12.15 -3.03
CA GLY A 83 1.55 -11.50 -4.06
C GLY A 83 0.80 -10.32 -3.48
N GLU A 84 0.78 -9.22 -4.19
CA GLU A 84 0.08 -8.00 -3.80
C GLU A 84 -0.84 -7.55 -4.92
N LEU A 85 -2.02 -7.10 -4.53
CA LEU A 85 -3.04 -6.55 -5.41
C LEU A 85 -3.40 -5.15 -4.88
N THR A 86 -3.14 -4.12 -5.69
CA THR A 86 -3.49 -2.74 -5.35
C THR A 86 -4.62 -2.27 -6.27
N TYR A 87 -5.83 -2.17 -5.73
CA TYR A 87 -7.01 -1.75 -6.46
C TYR A 87 -7.18 -0.23 -6.39
N GLY A 88 -7.30 0.43 -7.56
CA GLY A 88 -7.66 1.85 -7.67
C GLY A 88 -9.18 2.02 -7.58
N LEU A 89 -9.70 2.36 -6.39
CA LEU A 89 -11.14 2.29 -6.13
C LEU A 89 -11.95 3.29 -6.93
N GLU A 90 -11.43 4.50 -7.19
CA GLU A 90 -12.12 5.48 -8.03
C GLU A 90 -12.29 4.99 -9.46
N ARG A 91 -11.24 4.40 -10.06
CA ARG A 91 -11.29 3.89 -11.43
C ARG A 91 -12.24 2.70 -11.54
N LEU A 92 -12.21 1.77 -10.60
CA LEU A 92 -13.14 0.65 -10.53
C LEU A 92 -14.59 1.12 -10.35
N ALA A 93 -14.82 2.10 -9.47
CA ALA A 93 -16.14 2.67 -9.25
C ALA A 93 -16.70 3.34 -10.50
N MET A 94 -15.85 3.99 -11.32
CA MET A 94 -16.28 4.56 -12.60
C MET A 94 -16.87 3.50 -13.55
N TYR A 95 -16.22 2.32 -13.65
CA TYR A 95 -16.73 1.20 -14.46
C TYR A 95 -18.03 0.65 -13.91
N VAL A 96 -18.09 0.35 -12.61
CA VAL A 96 -19.29 -0.21 -11.96
C VAL A 96 -20.48 0.74 -12.06
N LEU A 97 -20.25 2.06 -12.01
CA LEU A 97 -21.30 3.08 -12.08
C LEU A 97 -21.58 3.59 -13.50
N GLY A 98 -20.78 3.22 -14.51
CA GLY A 98 -20.90 3.71 -15.88
C GLY A 98 -20.63 5.22 -16.00
N ILE A 99 -19.59 5.73 -15.32
CA ILE A 99 -19.25 7.16 -15.25
C ILE A 99 -17.91 7.39 -15.94
N ASP A 100 -17.88 8.37 -16.85
CA ASP A 100 -16.70 8.69 -17.66
C ASP A 100 -15.66 9.58 -16.95
N HIS A 101 -16.07 10.32 -15.92
CA HIS A 101 -15.17 11.24 -15.23
C HIS A 101 -15.33 11.16 -13.70
N VAL A 102 -14.21 10.99 -12.99
CA VAL A 102 -14.21 10.78 -11.54
C VAL A 102 -14.92 11.89 -10.74
N MET A 103 -14.86 13.15 -11.21
CA MET A 103 -15.49 14.28 -10.52
C MET A 103 -17.02 14.24 -10.58
N ASP A 104 -17.60 13.47 -11.51
CA ASP A 104 -19.05 13.33 -11.70
C ASP A 104 -19.62 12.15 -10.89
N MET A 105 -18.75 11.35 -10.27
CA MET A 105 -19.14 10.21 -9.44
C MET A 105 -19.98 10.67 -8.25
N PRO A 106 -21.14 10.04 -7.96
CA PRO A 106 -21.95 10.36 -6.78
C PRO A 106 -21.18 10.04 -5.50
N PHE A 107 -21.10 11.03 -4.61
CA PHE A 107 -20.43 10.89 -3.32
C PHE A 107 -21.40 10.43 -2.21
N ASN A 108 -22.67 10.81 -2.33
CA ASN A 108 -23.75 10.33 -1.46
C ASN A 108 -24.90 9.82 -2.30
N ASP A 109 -25.98 9.38 -1.64
CA ASP A 109 -27.20 8.92 -2.33
C ASP A 109 -27.71 10.01 -3.28
N PRO A 110 -27.85 9.72 -4.59
CA PRO A 110 -28.42 10.64 -5.57
C PRO A 110 -29.84 11.12 -5.24
N ALA A 111 -30.59 10.35 -4.44
CA ALA A 111 -31.92 10.71 -3.96
C ALA A 111 -31.90 11.55 -2.66
N ALA A 112 -30.74 11.86 -2.11
CA ALA A 112 -30.60 12.70 -0.92
C ALA A 112 -31.18 14.11 -1.18
N PRO A 113 -31.64 14.82 -0.15
CA PRO A 113 -32.09 16.22 -0.29
C PRO A 113 -31.05 17.17 -0.89
N ARG A 114 -29.78 16.82 -0.74
CA ARG A 114 -28.64 17.51 -1.37
C ARG A 114 -27.67 16.44 -1.90
N PRO A 115 -27.83 16.03 -3.16
CA PRO A 115 -26.86 15.15 -3.79
C PRO A 115 -25.53 15.89 -3.97
N LEU A 116 -24.44 15.18 -3.71
CA LEU A 116 -23.06 15.65 -3.84
C LEU A 116 -22.32 14.74 -4.82
N SER A 117 -21.48 15.32 -5.65
CA SER A 117 -20.50 14.60 -6.46
C SER A 117 -19.15 14.49 -5.76
N TYR A 118 -18.30 13.59 -6.22
CA TYR A 118 -16.88 13.52 -5.85
C TYR A 118 -16.18 14.88 -6.06
N GLY A 119 -16.54 15.57 -7.16
CA GLY A 119 -16.02 16.89 -7.47
C GLY A 119 -16.44 17.98 -6.48
N ASP A 120 -17.67 17.92 -5.95
CA ASP A 120 -18.11 18.87 -4.92
C ASP A 120 -17.31 18.75 -3.63
N VAL A 121 -16.82 17.55 -3.32
CA VAL A 121 -16.07 17.27 -2.09
C VAL A 121 -14.57 17.51 -2.26
N PHE A 122 -13.97 17.06 -3.37
CA PHE A 122 -12.53 16.96 -3.49
C PHE A 122 -11.87 17.93 -4.47
N ARG A 123 -12.59 18.52 -5.43
CA ARG A 123 -11.99 19.37 -6.48
C ARG A 123 -11.15 20.52 -5.93
N GLN A 124 -11.67 21.23 -4.93
CA GLN A 124 -10.93 22.34 -4.32
C GLN A 124 -9.65 21.85 -3.66
N THR A 125 -9.73 20.78 -2.88
CA THR A 125 -8.59 20.17 -2.19
C THR A 125 -7.51 19.74 -3.19
N GLU A 126 -7.88 19.09 -4.28
CA GLU A 126 -6.95 18.68 -5.35
C GLU A 126 -6.24 19.90 -5.96
N GLN A 127 -6.97 20.96 -6.25
CA GLN A 127 -6.40 22.19 -6.82
C GLN A 127 -5.43 22.88 -5.85
N GLU A 128 -5.80 22.99 -4.57
CA GLU A 128 -4.97 23.65 -3.55
C GLU A 128 -3.69 22.85 -3.28
N TYR A 129 -3.78 21.54 -3.06
CA TYR A 129 -2.60 20.70 -2.85
C TYR A 129 -1.70 20.62 -4.07
N SER A 130 -2.25 20.55 -5.28
CA SER A 130 -1.46 20.61 -6.51
C SER A 130 -0.67 21.92 -6.58
N ARG A 131 -1.32 23.06 -6.32
CA ARG A 131 -0.66 24.37 -6.27
C ARG A 131 0.42 24.42 -5.19
N TRP A 132 0.11 23.95 -3.99
CA TRP A 132 1.06 23.93 -2.89
C TRP A 132 2.29 23.07 -3.24
N ASN A 133 2.07 21.85 -3.72
CA ASN A 133 3.14 20.91 -4.02
C ASN A 133 4.08 21.41 -5.13
N PHE A 134 3.53 21.99 -6.21
CA PHE A 134 4.31 22.32 -7.41
C PHE A 134 4.70 23.78 -7.53
N ASP A 135 4.00 24.71 -6.89
CA ASP A 135 4.21 26.13 -7.11
C ASP A 135 4.57 26.93 -5.84
N VAL A 136 3.93 26.66 -4.68
CA VAL A 136 3.87 27.60 -3.56
C VAL A 136 4.68 27.20 -2.34
N ALA A 137 4.86 25.88 -2.09
CA ALA A 137 5.55 25.42 -0.88
C ALA A 137 6.95 26.05 -0.73
N ASP A 138 7.28 26.48 0.47
CA ASP A 138 8.60 27.03 0.83
C ASP A 138 9.64 25.90 0.79
N THR A 139 10.52 25.95 -0.19
CA THR A 139 11.52 24.90 -0.46
C THR A 139 12.59 24.84 0.63
N ASP A 140 12.96 25.97 1.25
CA ASP A 140 13.92 25.99 2.36
C ASP A 140 13.32 25.32 3.61
N MET A 141 12.01 25.51 3.85
CA MET A 141 11.29 24.82 4.89
C MET A 141 11.24 23.31 4.62
N LEU A 142 10.91 22.90 3.38
CA LEU A 142 10.87 21.49 3.00
C LEU A 142 12.23 20.81 3.19
N LEU A 143 13.33 21.49 2.85
CA LEU A 143 14.68 20.98 3.04
C LEU A 143 14.99 20.76 4.53
N ARG A 144 14.71 21.76 5.38
CA ARG A 144 14.89 21.62 6.83
C ARG A 144 14.07 20.46 7.40
N HIS A 145 12.81 20.33 6.99
CA HIS A 145 11.96 19.21 7.42
C HIS A 145 12.48 17.85 6.97
N PHE A 146 13.09 17.77 5.77
CA PHE A 146 13.76 16.56 5.31
C PHE A 146 14.92 16.18 6.24
N GLU A 147 15.79 17.14 6.55
CA GLU A 147 16.93 16.95 7.44
C GLU A 147 16.49 16.56 8.87
N ASP A 148 15.45 17.21 9.39
CA ASP A 148 14.88 16.91 10.70
C ASP A 148 14.29 15.48 10.74
N ALA A 149 13.55 15.06 9.70
CA ALA A 149 12.99 13.72 9.62
C ALA A 149 14.08 12.64 9.52
N GLU A 150 15.12 12.87 8.72
CA GLU A 150 16.27 11.99 8.61
C GLU A 150 16.99 11.85 9.95
N ALA A 151 17.33 12.97 10.59
CA ALA A 151 18.02 12.98 11.88
C ALA A 151 17.21 12.29 12.99
N GLU A 152 15.90 12.53 13.03
CA GLU A 152 15.02 11.89 14.02
C GLU A 152 14.87 10.39 13.78
N CYS A 153 14.78 9.95 12.53
CA CYS A 153 14.78 8.53 12.19
C CYS A 153 16.04 7.84 12.72
N GLU A 154 17.19 8.42 12.45
CA GLU A 154 18.48 7.87 12.92
C GLU A 154 18.60 7.86 14.45
N ARG A 155 18.18 8.96 15.10
CA ARG A 155 18.19 9.05 16.56
C ARG A 155 17.32 7.98 17.23
N ILE A 156 16.09 7.78 16.74
CA ILE A 156 15.16 6.76 17.27
C ILE A 156 15.78 5.36 17.16
N LEU A 157 16.45 5.04 16.06
CA LEU A 157 17.07 3.74 15.84
C LEU A 157 18.34 3.54 16.69
N ALA A 158 19.09 4.62 16.95
CA ALA A 158 20.30 4.58 17.77
C ALA A 158 20.01 4.51 19.28
N GLU A 159 18.91 5.14 19.72
CA GLU A 159 18.54 5.28 21.13
C GLU A 159 17.22 4.51 21.42
N PRO A 160 17.27 3.18 21.55
CA PRO A 160 16.06 2.40 21.83
C PRO A 160 15.50 2.79 23.21
N ALA A 161 14.18 2.80 23.29
CA ALA A 161 13.47 3.03 24.52
C ALA A 161 13.64 1.83 25.49
N GLU A 162 13.47 2.08 26.78
CA GLU A 162 13.33 1.02 27.79
C GLU A 162 11.88 0.94 28.27
N ASP A 163 11.37 -0.27 28.37
CA ASP A 163 10.11 -0.50 29.05
C ASP A 163 10.25 -0.17 30.56
N ARG A 164 9.46 0.79 31.03
CA ARG A 164 9.56 1.30 32.40
C ARG A 164 9.27 0.27 33.48
N LYS A 165 8.59 -0.84 33.15
CA LYS A 165 8.22 -1.89 34.10
C LYS A 165 9.20 -3.04 34.10
N SER A 166 9.63 -3.48 32.92
CA SER A 166 10.47 -4.66 32.74
C SER A 166 11.96 -4.32 32.58
N GLY A 167 12.30 -3.07 32.25
CA GLY A 167 13.67 -2.68 31.88
C GLY A 167 14.12 -3.24 30.52
N GLN A 168 13.21 -3.87 29.77
CA GLN A 168 13.55 -4.42 28.47
C GLN A 168 13.74 -3.32 27.41
N ARG A 169 14.72 -3.53 26.56
CA ARG A 169 14.98 -2.67 25.40
C ARG A 169 13.84 -2.83 24.38
N ILE A 170 13.23 -1.72 24.00
CA ILE A 170 12.19 -1.64 22.98
C ILE A 170 12.80 -1.06 21.71
N VAL A 171 12.82 -1.83 20.64
CA VAL A 171 13.18 -1.36 19.30
C VAL A 171 12.04 -0.56 18.72
N MET A 172 12.29 0.71 18.37
CA MET A 172 11.29 1.67 17.91
C MET A 172 11.21 1.72 16.38
N ALA A 173 11.05 0.57 15.71
CA ALA A 173 11.10 0.45 14.26
C ALA A 173 9.96 1.24 13.56
N HIS A 174 8.73 1.17 14.07
CA HIS A 174 7.59 1.87 13.46
C HIS A 174 7.68 3.40 13.54
N PRO A 175 7.96 4.02 14.70
CA PRO A 175 8.18 5.47 14.76
C PRO A 175 9.34 5.94 13.89
N ALA A 176 10.43 5.16 13.81
CA ALA A 176 11.55 5.48 12.92
C ALA A 176 11.12 5.42 11.44
N TYR A 177 10.35 4.39 11.06
CA TYR A 177 9.86 4.26 9.70
C TYR A 177 8.87 5.37 9.32
N ASP A 178 8.07 5.87 10.26
CA ASP A 178 7.21 7.05 10.05
C ASP A 178 8.05 8.29 9.66
N GLN A 179 9.21 8.50 10.28
CA GLN A 179 10.13 9.57 9.88
C GLN A 179 10.78 9.29 8.51
N CYS A 180 11.11 8.04 8.21
CA CYS A 180 11.62 7.65 6.89
C CYS A 180 10.60 7.96 5.78
N ILE A 181 9.31 7.67 5.98
CA ILE A 181 8.24 7.99 5.03
C ILE A 181 8.11 9.51 4.85
N LYS A 182 8.21 10.29 5.94
CA LYS A 182 8.21 11.76 5.87
C LYS A 182 9.39 12.27 5.04
N ALA A 183 10.60 11.76 5.28
CA ALA A 183 11.77 12.13 4.48
C ALA A 183 11.58 11.78 3.00
N SER A 184 11.03 10.60 2.67
CA SER A 184 10.71 10.20 1.30
C SER A 184 9.70 11.15 0.64
N HIS A 185 8.63 11.53 1.35
CA HIS A 185 7.65 12.49 0.85
C HIS A 185 8.26 13.86 0.59
N LEU A 186 9.06 14.37 1.52
CA LEU A 186 9.72 15.68 1.40
C LEU A 186 10.73 15.69 0.24
N PHE A 187 11.47 14.59 0.05
CA PHE A 187 12.32 14.42 -1.12
C PHE A 187 11.51 14.52 -2.42
N ASN A 188 10.36 13.85 -2.51
CA ASN A 188 9.53 13.90 -3.71
C ASN A 188 9.02 15.32 -4.00
N LEU A 189 8.67 16.10 -2.98
CA LEU A 189 8.28 17.50 -3.14
C LEU A 189 9.45 18.37 -3.61
N LEU A 190 10.64 18.21 -3.04
CA LEU A 190 11.85 18.95 -3.43
C LEU A 190 12.28 18.62 -4.86
N ASP A 191 12.21 17.34 -5.25
CA ASP A 191 12.49 16.86 -6.61
C ASP A 191 11.47 17.45 -7.61
N ALA A 192 10.18 17.40 -7.31
CA ALA A 192 9.11 17.97 -8.14
C ALA A 192 9.22 19.49 -8.29
N ARG A 193 9.74 20.20 -7.28
CA ARG A 193 10.01 21.65 -7.31
C ARG A 193 11.31 21.99 -8.06
N GLY A 194 12.08 21.00 -8.52
CA GLY A 194 13.36 21.22 -9.23
C GLY A 194 14.47 21.79 -8.34
N VAL A 195 14.36 21.69 -7.03
CA VAL A 195 15.37 22.18 -6.06
C VAL A 195 16.56 21.24 -5.99
N ILE A 196 16.33 19.96 -6.22
CA ILE A 196 17.35 18.92 -6.22
C ILE A 196 17.86 18.76 -7.66
N SER A 197 19.16 18.95 -7.87
CA SER A 197 19.78 18.72 -9.17
C SER A 197 19.77 17.24 -9.56
N VAL A 198 19.86 16.95 -10.86
CA VAL A 198 19.93 15.58 -11.38
C VAL A 198 21.08 14.78 -10.75
N THR A 199 22.21 15.45 -10.49
CA THR A 199 23.37 14.81 -9.85
C THR A 199 23.17 14.51 -8.37
N GLU A 200 22.43 15.36 -7.66
CA GLU A 200 22.11 15.18 -6.23
C GLU A 200 20.97 14.18 -6.00
N ARG A 201 20.08 14.02 -6.98
CA ARG A 201 18.90 13.14 -6.88
C ARG A 201 19.27 11.73 -6.42
N GLN A 202 20.32 11.14 -6.97
CA GLN A 202 20.78 9.80 -6.57
C GLN A 202 21.31 9.75 -5.13
N ALA A 203 21.93 10.83 -4.67
CA ALA A 203 22.39 10.93 -3.28
C ALA A 203 21.20 10.97 -2.30
N TYR A 204 20.15 11.77 -2.60
CA TYR A 204 18.93 11.82 -1.78
C TYR A 204 18.19 10.48 -1.77
N ILE A 205 18.02 9.81 -2.92
CA ILE A 205 17.47 8.46 -3.00
C ILE A 205 18.27 7.50 -2.10
N GLY A 206 19.61 7.58 -2.17
CA GLY A 206 20.49 6.77 -1.33
C GLY A 206 20.32 7.01 0.16
N ARG A 207 20.14 8.28 0.59
CA ARG A 207 19.87 8.66 1.99
C ARG A 207 18.58 8.02 2.49
N VAL A 208 17.46 8.21 1.77
CA VAL A 208 16.16 7.63 2.18
C VAL A 208 16.20 6.11 2.16
N ARG A 209 16.83 5.49 1.15
CA ARG A 209 17.00 4.04 1.08
C ARG A 209 17.78 3.49 2.27
N ALA A 210 18.82 4.21 2.72
CA ALA A 210 19.59 3.82 3.90
C ALA A 210 18.73 3.84 5.18
N LEU A 211 17.86 4.85 5.34
CA LEU A 211 16.90 4.91 6.45
C LEU A 211 15.91 3.75 6.38
N ALA A 212 15.32 3.48 5.22
CA ALA A 212 14.36 2.40 5.02
C ALA A 212 14.99 1.03 5.38
N ARG A 213 16.24 0.79 4.96
CA ARG A 213 16.97 -0.42 5.31
C ARG A 213 17.20 -0.53 6.82
N LYS A 214 17.67 0.53 7.47
CA LYS A 214 17.86 0.55 8.93
C LYS A 214 16.56 0.26 9.68
N CYS A 215 15.43 0.82 9.23
CA CYS A 215 14.11 0.54 9.80
C CYS A 215 13.70 -0.93 9.61
N ALA A 216 13.94 -1.50 8.43
CA ALA A 216 13.65 -2.91 8.15
C ALA A 216 14.53 -3.83 9.00
N ASP A 217 15.84 -3.54 9.09
CA ASP A 217 16.78 -4.27 9.96
C ASP A 217 16.35 -4.23 11.44
N ALA A 218 15.84 -3.08 11.89
CA ALA A 218 15.30 -2.92 13.23
C ALA A 218 14.01 -3.70 13.43
N PHE A 219 13.11 -3.68 12.44
CA PHE A 219 11.82 -4.38 12.50
C PHE A 219 12.00 -5.90 12.63
N VAL A 220 12.88 -6.51 11.84
CA VAL A 220 13.11 -7.97 11.91
C VAL A 220 13.67 -8.43 13.26
N GLN A 221 14.22 -7.51 14.07
CA GLN A 221 14.67 -7.79 15.44
C GLN A 221 13.55 -7.73 16.48
N THR A 222 12.34 -7.26 16.09
CA THR A 222 11.17 -7.23 16.97
C THR A 222 10.45 -8.58 16.99
N PRO A 223 9.63 -8.87 18.01
CA PRO A 223 8.78 -10.06 18.01
C PRO A 223 7.85 -10.14 16.81
N ALA A 224 7.34 -9.00 16.32
CA ALA A 224 6.51 -8.93 15.11
C ALA A 224 7.29 -9.25 13.84
N GLY A 225 8.57 -8.90 13.79
CA GLY A 225 9.50 -9.21 12.69
C GLY A 225 10.05 -10.63 12.72
N GLY A 226 9.75 -11.44 13.73
CA GLY A 226 10.15 -12.84 13.82
C GLY A 226 11.28 -13.16 14.80
N ALA A 227 11.91 -12.18 15.43
CA ALA A 227 12.99 -12.37 16.42
C ALA A 227 12.53 -12.97 17.76
N GLY A 228 11.57 -13.81 17.79
CA GLY A 228 11.05 -14.49 18.99
C GLY A 228 10.16 -15.67 18.65
N SER A 229 9.91 -15.87 17.37
CA SER A 229 9.05 -16.93 16.88
C SER A 229 9.85 -18.15 16.45
N GLY A 230 10.30 -18.95 17.42
CA GLY A 230 10.56 -20.37 17.18
C GLY A 230 9.27 -21.12 16.82
N SER A 231 8.29 -20.49 16.19
CA SER A 231 6.98 -21.07 15.88
C SER A 231 6.35 -20.57 14.57
N ALA A 232 7.05 -20.70 13.46
CA ALA A 232 6.37 -20.76 12.15
C ALA A 232 5.29 -21.87 12.09
N GLN A 233 5.30 -22.81 13.03
CA GLN A 233 4.28 -23.85 13.21
C GLN A 233 3.02 -23.41 13.94
N ALA A 234 3.04 -22.35 14.74
CA ALA A 234 1.86 -21.92 15.51
C ALA A 234 0.85 -21.14 14.64
N THR A 235 1.32 -20.36 13.67
CA THR A 235 0.45 -19.57 12.79
C THR A 235 -0.28 -20.45 11.79
N SER A 236 0.38 -21.48 11.24
CA SER A 236 -0.24 -22.48 10.34
C SER A 236 -1.35 -23.26 11.06
N ARG A 237 -1.17 -23.61 12.34
CA ARG A 237 -2.20 -24.30 13.13
C ARG A 237 -3.40 -23.40 13.49
N ARG A 238 -3.22 -22.09 13.56
CA ARG A 238 -4.33 -21.15 13.82
C ARG A 238 -5.19 -20.91 12.57
N LEU A 239 -4.58 -20.78 11.41
CA LEU A 239 -5.26 -20.62 10.12
C LEU A 239 -6.02 -21.89 9.73
N SER A 240 -5.45 -23.09 9.94
CA SER A 240 -6.16 -24.37 9.69
C SER A 240 -7.36 -24.59 10.62
N ARG A 241 -7.36 -24.01 11.82
CA ARG A 241 -8.54 -24.06 12.73
C ARG A 241 -9.64 -23.07 12.34
N ILE A 242 -9.30 -21.96 11.67
CA ILE A 242 -10.28 -20.98 11.18
C ILE A 242 -10.93 -21.48 9.90
N SER A 243 -10.18 -22.03 8.95
CA SER A 243 -10.73 -22.63 7.74
C SER A 243 -11.58 -23.88 8.03
N GLY A 244 -11.20 -24.72 8.99
CA GLY A 244 -12.02 -25.85 9.44
C GLY A 244 -13.36 -25.45 10.10
N ARG A 245 -13.43 -24.29 10.75
CA ARG A 245 -14.69 -23.77 11.32
C ARG A 245 -15.60 -23.12 10.29
N LEU A 246 -15.07 -22.54 9.22
CA LEU A 246 -15.85 -22.00 8.10
C LEU A 246 -16.42 -23.12 7.21
N ALA A 247 -15.65 -24.13 6.91
CA ALA A 247 -16.12 -25.31 6.15
C ALA A 247 -17.23 -26.08 6.89
N GLY A 248 -17.15 -26.19 8.23
CA GLY A 248 -18.18 -26.88 9.03
C GLY A 248 -19.50 -26.12 9.19
N ARG A 249 -19.59 -24.85 8.80
CA ARG A 249 -20.85 -24.07 8.82
C ARG A 249 -21.61 -24.10 7.49
N LEU A 250 -20.99 -24.55 6.40
CA LEU A 250 -21.62 -24.63 5.08
C LEU A 250 -22.28 -25.98 4.78
N THR A 251 -22.10 -26.99 5.67
CA THR A 251 -22.72 -28.32 5.55
C THR A 251 -23.74 -28.58 6.65
N GLY A 252 -24.71 -27.67 6.82
CA GLY A 252 -25.90 -27.93 7.66
C GLY A 252 -26.90 -28.83 6.88
N PRO A 253 -27.58 -29.78 7.54
CA PRO A 253 -28.43 -30.73 6.84
C PRO A 253 -29.67 -30.04 6.24
N SER A 254 -29.86 -30.19 4.93
CA SER A 254 -31.11 -29.89 4.22
C SER A 254 -32.23 -30.77 4.80
N SER A 255 -33.12 -30.20 5.62
CA SER A 255 -34.37 -30.85 6.00
C SER A 255 -35.31 -30.89 4.80
N ARG A 256 -35.51 -32.08 4.24
CA ARG A 256 -36.63 -32.39 3.36
C ARG A 256 -37.91 -32.29 4.24
N ALA A 257 -38.78 -31.37 3.88
CA ALA A 257 -40.19 -31.44 4.27
C ALA A 257 -40.98 -32.01 3.09
N SER A 258 -41.49 -33.24 3.28
CA SER A 258 -42.55 -33.80 2.50
C SER A 258 -43.88 -33.42 3.12
N GLY A 259 -44.82 -32.97 2.31
CA GLY A 259 -46.17 -32.66 2.71
C GLY A 259 -46.86 -31.89 1.60
#